data_0afc83dcdb32f5285a29aa2ce53688f5
#
_entry.id   0afc83dcdb32f5285a29aa2ce53688f5
#
_cell.length_a   1.000
_cell.length_b   1.000
_cell.length_c   1.000
_cell.angle_alpha   90.00
_cell.angle_beta   90.00
_cell.angle_gamma   90.00
#
_symmetry.space_group_name_H-M   'P 1'
#
loop_
_entity.id
_entity.type
_entity.pdbx_description
1 polymer ?
#
loop_
_entity_poly.entity_id
_entity_poly.type
_entity_poly.pdbx_seq_one_letter_code
_entity_poly.pdbx_strand_id
1 'polypeptide(L)'
;MYLFKKNTIYLIKIKIHFLLILSSLFFFTNTHANEKFVGFIDSLQGDAFIIKGEETIKLNEFDQIFINDKIITNAGSSIIISFIDNSLLTLKDKSEFSVKEFDKDSSKP
;
A
#
# COMPACT_ATOMS: atom_id res chain seq x y z
N MET A 1 58.61 3.26 -1.05
CA MET A 1 57.71 4.31 -1.49
C MET A 1 56.79 3.89 -2.62
N TYR A 2 57.23 3.05 -3.54
CA TYR A 2 56.42 2.59 -4.66
C TYR A 2 55.25 1.69 -4.22
N LEU A 3 55.42 0.88 -3.18
CA LEU A 3 54.40 0.00 -2.62
C LEU A 3 53.27 0.78 -1.89
N PHE A 4 53.59 1.94 -1.34
CA PHE A 4 52.61 2.77 -0.63
C PHE A 4 51.60 3.43 -1.56
N LYS A 5 52.06 3.87 -2.75
CA LYS A 5 51.17 4.44 -3.76
C LYS A 5 50.18 3.41 -4.31
N LYS A 6 50.63 2.18 -4.50
CA LYS A 6 49.80 1.10 -5.05
C LYS A 6 48.68 0.73 -4.08
N ASN A 7 48.98 0.64 -2.78
CA ASN A 7 47.96 0.33 -1.75
C ASN A 7 46.97 1.45 -1.58
N THR A 8 47.39 2.71 -1.70
CA THR A 8 46.49 3.86 -1.55
C THR A 8 45.49 3.91 -2.73
N ILE A 9 45.95 3.65 -3.94
CA ILE A 9 45.06 3.61 -5.12
C ILE A 9 44.06 2.45 -5.01
N TYR A 10 44.48 1.31 -4.48
CA TYR A 10 43.63 0.15 -4.29
C TYR A 10 42.52 0.44 -3.26
N LEU A 11 42.86 1.08 -2.16
CA LEU A 11 41.90 1.49 -1.13
C LEU A 11 40.90 2.52 -1.64
N ILE A 12 41.34 3.46 -2.48
CA ILE A 12 40.47 4.46 -3.11
C ILE A 12 39.49 3.80 -4.06
N LYS A 13 39.94 2.83 -4.87
CA LYS A 13 39.07 2.08 -5.78
C LYS A 13 38.02 1.27 -5.02
N ILE A 14 38.37 0.64 -3.93
CA ILE A 14 37.41 -0.11 -3.07
C ILE A 14 36.38 0.83 -2.47
N LYS A 15 36.79 1.99 -1.98
CA LYS A 15 35.88 3.01 -1.44
C LYS A 15 34.89 3.53 -2.48
N ILE A 16 35.34 3.76 -3.70
CA ILE A 16 34.49 4.22 -4.82
C ILE A 16 33.47 3.15 -5.16
N HIS A 17 33.88 1.88 -5.24
CA HIS A 17 32.95 0.77 -5.51
C HIS A 17 31.92 0.59 -4.39
N PHE A 18 32.36 0.72 -3.15
CA PHE A 18 31.48 0.64 -1.98
C PHE A 18 30.45 1.78 -1.98
N LEU A 19 30.87 2.98 -2.36
CA LEU A 19 30.00 4.14 -2.46
C LEU A 19 28.97 3.98 -3.59
N LEU A 20 29.36 3.40 -4.72
CA LEU A 20 28.46 3.12 -5.84
C LEU A 20 27.43 2.06 -5.48
N ILE A 21 27.81 1.03 -4.76
CA ILE A 21 26.89 -0.01 -4.28
C ILE A 21 25.90 0.58 -3.26
N LEU A 22 26.36 1.42 -2.35
CA LEU A 22 25.54 2.10 -1.37
C LEU A 22 24.54 3.04 -2.06
N SER A 23 24.98 3.75 -3.09
CA SER A 23 24.13 4.64 -3.89
C SER A 23 23.03 3.86 -4.62
N SER A 24 23.33 2.67 -5.13
CA SER A 24 22.33 1.86 -5.84
C SER A 24 21.24 1.32 -4.91
N LEU A 25 21.54 1.15 -3.63
CA LEU A 25 20.56 0.74 -2.63
C LEU A 25 19.52 1.83 -2.33
N PHE A 26 19.86 3.09 -2.54
CA PHE A 26 18.93 4.21 -2.37
C PHE A 26 17.90 4.34 -3.49
N PHE A 27 18.15 3.73 -4.64
CA PHE A 27 17.21 3.77 -5.77
C PHE A 27 16.10 2.74 -5.69
N PHE A 28 16.15 1.83 -4.71
CA PHE A 28 15.08 0.89 -4.43
C PHE A 28 14.03 1.46 -3.47
N THR A 29 13.85 2.77 -3.44
CA THR A 29 12.67 3.30 -2.78
C THR A 29 11.46 2.84 -3.58
N ASN A 30 10.73 1.91 -3.04
CA ASN A 30 9.42 1.57 -3.54
C ASN A 30 8.58 2.85 -3.55
N THR A 31 8.51 3.48 -4.69
CA THR A 31 7.49 4.47 -4.92
C THR A 31 6.17 3.71 -4.97
N HIS A 32 5.57 3.46 -3.83
CA HIS A 32 4.16 3.14 -3.79
C HIS A 32 3.46 4.38 -4.35
N ALA A 33 3.07 4.27 -5.61
CA ALA A 33 2.31 5.31 -6.26
C ALA A 33 1.15 5.70 -5.35
N ASN A 34 0.98 6.98 -5.13
CA ASN A 34 -0.01 7.67 -4.33
C ASN A 34 -1.35 6.93 -4.26
N GLU A 35 -1.46 5.98 -3.35
CA GLU A 35 -2.75 5.37 -3.05
C GLU A 35 -3.55 6.39 -2.27
N LYS A 36 -4.69 6.79 -2.83
CA LYS A 36 -5.56 7.76 -2.19
C LYS A 36 -6.39 7.08 -1.12
N PHE A 37 -6.20 7.47 0.12
CA PHE A 37 -6.98 7.01 1.26
C PHE A 37 -8.42 7.51 1.14
N VAL A 38 -9.39 6.62 1.29
CA VAL A 38 -10.81 6.96 1.16
C VAL A 38 -11.66 6.58 2.36
N GLY A 39 -11.17 5.70 3.22
CA GLY A 39 -11.95 5.27 4.38
C GLY A 39 -11.30 4.13 5.14
N PHE A 40 -12.04 3.57 6.07
CA PHE A 40 -11.57 2.45 6.88
C PHE A 40 -12.73 1.51 7.22
N ILE A 41 -12.37 0.30 7.63
CA ILE A 41 -13.35 -0.69 8.08
C ILE A 41 -13.80 -0.30 9.49
N ASP A 42 -15.05 0.12 9.61
CA ASP A 42 -15.63 0.53 10.88
C ASP A 42 -16.00 -0.67 11.75
N SER A 43 -16.61 -1.68 11.14
CA SER A 43 -16.92 -2.94 11.83
C SER A 43 -16.85 -4.11 10.87
N LEU A 44 -16.56 -5.29 11.41
CA LEU A 44 -16.41 -6.51 10.64
C LEU A 44 -16.99 -7.68 11.43
N GLN A 45 -17.88 -8.42 10.79
CA GLN A 45 -18.36 -9.72 11.28
C GLN A 45 -18.06 -10.76 10.21
N GLY A 46 -17.46 -11.87 10.61
CA GLY A 46 -17.08 -12.94 9.71
C GLY A 46 -15.76 -12.65 8.98
N ASP A 47 -15.66 -13.08 7.75
CA ASP A 47 -14.45 -12.99 6.95
C ASP A 47 -14.64 -12.11 5.72
N ALA A 48 -13.78 -11.14 5.56
CA ALA A 48 -13.72 -10.30 4.38
C ALA A 48 -12.25 -10.12 3.95
N PHE A 49 -12.06 -9.87 2.67
CA PHE A 49 -10.74 -9.79 2.06
C PHE A 49 -10.65 -8.54 1.20
N ILE A 50 -9.45 -8.01 1.11
CA ILE A 50 -9.12 -6.94 0.19
C ILE A 50 -8.15 -7.48 -0.85
N ILE A 51 -8.39 -7.15 -2.10
CA ILE A 51 -7.51 -7.52 -3.21
C ILE A 51 -6.76 -6.28 -3.66
N LYS A 52 -5.42 -6.35 -3.52
CA LYS A 52 -4.50 -5.31 -3.98
C LYS A 52 -3.61 -5.91 -5.05
N GLY A 53 -3.92 -5.63 -6.34
CA GLY A 53 -3.21 -6.26 -7.44
C GLY A 53 -3.39 -7.78 -7.41
N GLU A 54 -2.32 -8.52 -7.16
CA GLU A 54 -2.36 -9.98 -7.08
C GLU A 54 -2.45 -10.50 -5.64
N GLU A 55 -2.37 -9.61 -4.65
CA GLU A 55 -2.43 -10.00 -3.25
C GLU A 55 -3.88 -10.01 -2.74
N THR A 56 -4.21 -11.04 -1.99
CA THR A 56 -5.46 -11.13 -1.23
C THR A 56 -5.11 -11.08 0.25
N ILE A 57 -5.61 -10.06 0.92
CA ILE A 57 -5.30 -9.79 2.33
C ILE A 57 -6.59 -9.88 3.13
N LYS A 58 -6.56 -10.61 4.24
CA LYS A 58 -7.70 -10.66 5.14
C LYS A 58 -7.88 -9.32 5.84
N LEU A 59 -9.10 -8.80 5.83
CA LEU A 59 -9.43 -7.55 6.48
C LEU A 59 -9.64 -7.71 7.98
N ASN A 60 -9.28 -6.67 8.70
CA ASN A 60 -9.55 -6.51 10.12
C ASN A 60 -10.27 -5.18 10.36
N GLU A 61 -10.88 -5.03 11.53
CA GLU A 61 -11.46 -3.75 11.90
C GLU A 61 -10.38 -2.66 11.90
N PHE A 62 -10.77 -1.48 11.46
CA PHE A 62 -9.93 -0.27 11.35
C PHE A 62 -8.88 -0.32 10.25
N ASP A 63 -8.85 -1.37 9.43
CA ASP A 63 -7.99 -1.38 8.25
C ASP A 63 -8.36 -0.26 7.30
N GLN A 64 -7.35 0.36 6.71
CA GLN A 64 -7.52 1.47 5.79
C GLN A 64 -7.93 0.97 4.40
N ILE A 65 -8.79 1.75 3.75
CA ILE A 65 -9.26 1.49 2.39
C ILE A 65 -8.76 2.61 1.48
N PHE A 66 -8.24 2.22 0.33
CA PHE A 66 -7.69 3.14 -0.66
C PHE A 66 -8.41 3.00 -1.99
N ILE A 67 -8.24 3.99 -2.86
CA ILE A 67 -8.76 3.94 -4.23
C ILE A 67 -8.22 2.67 -4.92
N ASN A 68 -9.07 2.04 -5.71
CA ASN A 68 -8.83 0.81 -6.45
C ASN A 68 -8.75 -0.47 -5.61
N ASP A 69 -8.92 -0.37 -4.31
CA ASP A 69 -9.06 -1.56 -3.49
C ASP A 69 -10.36 -2.29 -3.83
N LYS A 70 -10.28 -3.60 -3.94
CA LYS A 70 -11.43 -4.45 -4.17
C LYS A 70 -11.72 -5.25 -2.90
N ILE A 71 -12.92 -5.11 -2.38
CA ILE A 71 -13.33 -5.74 -1.13
C ILE A 71 -14.31 -6.87 -1.45
N ILE A 72 -14.09 -8.03 -0.83
CA ILE A 72 -14.95 -9.21 -0.99
C ILE A 72 -15.34 -9.70 0.39
N THR A 73 -16.64 -9.96 0.57
CA THR A 73 -17.15 -10.59 1.78
C THR A 73 -17.52 -12.05 1.49
N ASN A 74 -17.24 -12.92 2.44
CA ASN A 74 -17.63 -14.32 2.37
C ASN A 74 -19.08 -14.53 2.81
N ALA A 75 -19.57 -15.75 2.65
CA ALA A 75 -20.89 -16.12 3.12
C ALA A 75 -21.02 -15.87 4.63
N GLY A 76 -22.11 -15.29 5.04
CA GLY A 76 -22.39 -14.99 6.45
C GLY A 76 -21.62 -13.83 7.04
N SER A 77 -20.86 -13.10 6.22
CA SER A 77 -20.04 -11.98 6.68
C SER A 77 -20.71 -10.66 6.38
N SER A 78 -20.37 -9.65 7.17
CA SER A 78 -20.79 -8.28 6.90
C SER A 78 -19.73 -7.29 7.35
N ILE A 79 -19.60 -6.20 6.61
CA ILE A 79 -18.69 -5.11 6.97
C ILE A 79 -19.39 -3.78 6.85
N ILE A 80 -18.98 -2.84 7.66
CA ILE A 80 -19.34 -1.43 7.53
C ILE A 80 -18.08 -0.65 7.23
N ILE A 81 -18.10 0.09 6.13
CA ILE A 81 -17.00 0.96 5.72
C ILE A 81 -17.40 2.39 6.03
N SER A 82 -16.52 3.12 6.71
CA SER A 82 -16.68 4.55 6.97
C SER A 82 -15.76 5.30 6.01
N PHE A 83 -16.35 6.18 5.20
CA PHE A 83 -15.59 6.99 4.25
C PHE A 83 -15.21 8.34 4.85
N ILE A 84 -14.21 8.97 4.25
CA ILE A 84 -13.68 10.28 4.72
C ILE A 84 -14.71 11.42 4.61
N ASP A 85 -15.78 11.25 3.83
CA ASP A 85 -16.90 12.19 3.75
C ASP A 85 -17.99 11.90 4.79
N ASN A 86 -17.72 11.02 5.73
CA ASN A 86 -18.63 10.55 6.78
C ASN A 86 -19.79 9.66 6.30
N SER A 87 -19.76 9.25 5.03
CA SER A 87 -20.74 8.28 4.55
C SER A 87 -20.39 6.86 5.05
N LEU A 88 -21.40 6.01 5.17
CA LEU A 88 -21.24 4.63 5.58
C LEU A 88 -21.77 3.71 4.48
N LEU A 89 -21.04 2.62 4.25
CA LEU A 89 -21.47 1.58 3.32
C LEU A 89 -21.47 0.25 4.06
N THR A 90 -22.59 -0.46 4.00
CA THR A 90 -22.71 -1.80 4.56
C THR A 90 -22.66 -2.81 3.43
N LEU A 91 -21.72 -3.73 3.49
CA LEU A 91 -21.64 -4.89 2.59
C LEU A 91 -22.05 -6.13 3.37
N LYS A 92 -23.07 -6.82 2.87
CA LYS A 92 -23.52 -8.09 3.43
C LYS A 92 -22.78 -9.24 2.76
N ASP A 93 -23.20 -10.47 3.10
CA ASP A 93 -22.51 -11.67 2.62
C ASP A 93 -22.43 -11.75 1.09
N LYS A 94 -21.36 -12.39 0.62
CA LYS A 94 -21.10 -12.64 -0.80
C LYS A 94 -21.16 -11.37 -1.66
N SER A 95 -20.66 -10.26 -1.10
CA SER A 95 -20.64 -8.97 -1.80
C SER A 95 -19.24 -8.68 -2.32
N GLU A 96 -19.20 -7.91 -3.39
CA GLU A 96 -17.96 -7.41 -3.97
C GLU A 96 -18.12 -5.92 -4.18
N PHE A 97 -17.10 -5.15 -3.78
CA PHE A 97 -17.14 -3.70 -3.87
C PHE A 97 -15.76 -3.17 -4.23
N SER A 98 -15.72 -2.20 -5.14
CA SER A 98 -14.47 -1.56 -5.52
C SER A 98 -14.66 -0.05 -5.58
N VAL A 99 -13.73 0.69 -4.94
CA VAL A 99 -13.73 2.15 -4.99
C VAL A 99 -12.88 2.58 -6.17
N LYS A 100 -13.52 2.98 -7.27
CA LYS A 100 -12.79 3.41 -8.47
C LYS A 100 -12.62 4.91 -8.54
N GLU A 101 -13.60 5.65 -8.04
CA GLU A 101 -13.54 7.09 -7.93
C GLU A 101 -14.13 7.52 -6.60
N PHE A 102 -13.44 8.44 -5.95
CA PHE A 102 -13.96 9.08 -4.76
C PHE A 102 -13.64 10.56 -4.84
N ASP A 103 -14.67 11.37 -5.01
CA ASP A 103 -14.54 12.81 -5.07
C ASP A 103 -15.33 13.44 -3.93
N LYS A 104 -14.59 13.96 -2.94
CA LYS A 104 -15.18 14.61 -1.77
C LYS A 104 -15.96 15.87 -2.15
N ASP A 105 -15.61 16.50 -3.27
CA ASP A 105 -16.24 17.71 -3.74
C ASP A 105 -17.36 17.47 -4.74
N SER A 106 -17.59 16.23 -5.15
CA SER A 106 -18.69 15.94 -6.04
C SER A 106 -20.00 15.85 -5.26
N SER A 107 -20.54 16.99 -5.00
CA SER A 107 -21.92 17.13 -4.51
C SER A 107 -22.95 17.02 -5.61
N LYS A 108 -22.55 16.62 -6.80
CA LYS A 108 -23.45 16.51 -7.93
C LYS A 108 -24.28 15.23 -7.86
N PRO A 109 -25.59 15.35 -7.98
CA PRO A 109 -26.46 14.20 -8.07
C PRO A 109 -26.18 13.36 -9.32
#